data_cc5ea9eda82bce8dc8d1836ab79b434e
#
_entry.id   cc5ea9eda82bce8dc8d1836ab79b434e
#
_cell.length_a   1.000
_cell.length_b   1.000
_cell.length_c   1.000
_cell.angle_alpha   90.00
_cell.angle_beta   90.00
_cell.angle_gamma   90.00
#
_symmetry.space_group_name_H-M   'P 1'
#
loop_
_entity.id
_entity.type
_entity.pdbx_description
1 polymer ?
#
loop_
_entity_poly.entity_id
_entity_poly.type
_entity_poly.pdbx_seq_one_letter_code
_entity_poly.pdbx_strand_id
1 'polypeptide(L)'
;MEASVHGVRIFLETMSVQERFIYAMSYFELDDSITSMLLNVFIFIPFGILVPLLRGKASVLTTTALAFLTTLAIESTQLIIAFGYFTYMDLICNTLGAALGVIIFVILRKRLSDEATLRALTVSSLFGIAASIFATISTVINIEIYL
;
A
#
# COMPACT_ATOMS: atom_id res chain seq x y z
N MET A 1 15.95 17.57 14.90
CA MET A 1 16.87 16.45 15.22
C MET A 1 16.22 15.24 14.55
N GLU A 2 16.62 14.94 13.33
CA GLU A 2 16.11 13.77 12.60
C GLU A 2 16.63 12.52 13.33
N ALA A 3 15.72 11.79 13.97
CA ALA A 3 16.04 10.46 14.44
C ALA A 3 16.34 9.62 13.19
N SER A 4 17.54 9.06 13.09
CA SER A 4 17.86 8.18 11.98
C SER A 4 16.87 7.00 11.99
N VAL A 5 16.49 6.49 10.83
CA VAL A 5 15.58 5.33 10.69
C VAL A 5 16.06 4.15 11.55
N HIS A 6 17.36 4.00 11.70
CA HIS A 6 18.00 3.02 12.57
C HIS A 6 17.68 3.24 14.07
N GLY A 7 17.77 4.47 14.57
CA GLY A 7 17.42 4.77 15.97
C GLY A 7 15.96 4.46 16.28
N VAL A 8 15.09 4.69 15.33
CA VAL A 8 13.66 4.38 15.44
C VAL A 8 13.42 2.86 15.50
N ARG A 9 14.07 2.08 14.64
CA ARG A 9 13.96 0.62 14.65
C ARG A 9 14.41 0.03 15.97
N ILE A 10 15.58 0.42 16.47
CA ILE A 10 16.08 -0.02 17.78
C ILE A 10 15.07 0.31 18.88
N PHE A 11 14.52 1.52 18.88
CA PHE A 11 13.51 1.92 19.85
C PHE A 11 12.25 1.04 19.79
N LEU A 12 11.74 0.76 18.59
CA LEU A 12 10.58 -0.11 18.41
C LEU A 12 10.87 -1.56 18.82
N GLU A 13 12.08 -2.07 18.56
CA GLU A 13 12.49 -3.42 18.95
C GLU A 13 12.53 -3.61 20.49
N THR A 14 12.77 -2.54 21.24
CA THR A 14 12.73 -2.58 22.72
C THR A 14 11.30 -2.62 23.28
N MET A 15 10.29 -2.31 22.49
CA MET A 15 8.89 -2.27 22.90
C MET A 15 8.19 -3.61 22.67
N SER A 16 7.27 -3.98 23.54
CA SER A 16 6.31 -5.04 23.27
C SER A 16 5.34 -4.64 22.14
N VAL A 17 4.71 -5.62 21.49
CA VAL A 17 3.71 -5.37 20.42
C VAL A 17 2.59 -4.44 20.92
N GLN A 18 2.17 -4.60 22.17
CA GLN A 18 1.13 -3.78 22.78
C GLN A 18 1.59 -2.32 22.95
N GLU A 19 2.82 -2.09 23.37
CA GLU A 19 3.40 -0.74 23.49
C GLU A 19 3.57 -0.09 22.11
N ARG A 20 3.98 -0.83 21.08
CA ARG A 20 4.05 -0.35 19.71
C ARG A 20 2.68 0.09 19.18
N PHE A 21 1.65 -0.69 19.50
CA PHE A 21 0.28 -0.34 19.11
C PHE A 21 -0.19 0.95 19.81
N ILE A 22 0.05 1.08 21.12
CA ILE A 22 -0.29 2.29 21.88
C ILE A 22 0.49 3.49 21.34
N TYR A 23 1.78 3.30 21.03
CA TYR A 23 2.63 4.33 20.45
C TYR A 23 2.08 4.77 19.07
N ALA A 24 1.79 3.84 18.18
CA ALA A 24 1.20 4.13 16.88
C ALA A 24 -0.15 4.87 16.98
N MET A 25 -0.96 4.53 17.98
CA MET A 25 -2.23 5.20 18.26
C MET A 25 -2.09 6.59 18.86
N SER A 26 -1.04 6.83 19.63
CA SER A 26 -0.79 8.13 20.28
C SER A 26 -0.04 9.11 19.36
N TYR A 27 0.71 8.60 18.39
CA TYR A 27 1.49 9.39 17.45
C TYR A 27 0.65 9.72 16.21
N PHE A 28 -0.36 10.56 16.41
CA PHE A 28 -1.09 11.16 15.30
C PHE A 28 -0.30 12.38 14.80
N GLU A 29 0.89 12.16 14.27
CA GLU A 29 1.58 13.21 13.53
C GLU A 29 1.07 13.23 12.10
N LEU A 30 0.49 14.37 11.72
CA LEU A 30 0.13 14.77 10.36
C LEU A 30 1.37 14.97 9.45
N ASP A 31 2.52 14.45 9.84
CA ASP A 31 3.77 14.59 9.09
C ASP A 31 4.00 13.48 8.05
N ASP A 32 2.93 12.81 7.65
CA ASP A 32 2.98 12.06 6.41
C ASP A 32 3.12 13.06 5.27
N SER A 33 4.32 13.13 4.74
CA SER A 33 4.60 13.94 3.54
C SER A 33 3.51 13.66 2.50
N ILE A 34 2.96 14.72 1.89
CA ILE A 34 1.99 14.60 0.78
C ILE A 34 2.53 13.63 -0.28
N THR A 35 3.83 13.56 -0.45
CA THR A 35 4.50 12.63 -1.35
C THR A 35 4.25 11.17 -0.95
N SER A 36 4.39 10.82 0.33
CA SER A 36 4.10 9.46 0.83
C SER A 36 2.65 9.08 0.62
N MET A 37 1.73 9.99 0.95
CA MET A 37 0.30 9.78 0.74
C MET A 37 -0.04 9.52 -0.73
N LEU A 38 0.51 10.33 -1.65
CA LEU A 38 0.31 10.14 -3.08
C LEU A 38 0.91 8.83 -3.57
N LEU A 39 2.10 8.47 -3.12
CA LEU A 39 2.73 7.19 -3.48
C LEU A 39 1.87 6.01 -3.06
N ASN A 40 1.32 6.00 -1.85
CA ASN A 40 0.45 4.94 -1.36
C ASN A 40 -0.82 4.82 -2.20
N VAL A 41 -1.45 5.95 -2.57
CA VAL A 41 -2.57 5.94 -3.52
C VAL A 41 -2.15 5.32 -4.86
N PHE A 42 -1.04 5.77 -5.45
CA PHE A 42 -0.59 5.28 -6.75
C PHE A 42 -0.23 3.80 -6.76
N ILE A 43 0.40 3.29 -5.69
CA ILE A 43 0.78 1.89 -5.53
C ILE A 43 -0.45 0.97 -5.54
N PHE A 44 -1.59 1.41 -4.98
CA PHE A 44 -2.80 0.59 -4.89
C PHE A 44 -3.76 0.74 -6.07
N ILE A 45 -3.56 1.69 -7.00
CA ILE A 45 -4.33 1.76 -8.26
C ILE A 45 -4.24 0.46 -9.06
N PRO A 46 -3.05 -0.13 -9.31
CA PRO A 46 -2.92 -1.42 -9.99
C PRO A 46 -3.68 -2.55 -9.30
N PHE A 47 -3.69 -2.59 -7.97
CA PHE A 47 -4.48 -3.55 -7.20
C PHE A 47 -5.98 -3.42 -7.50
N GLY A 48 -6.49 -2.17 -7.52
CA GLY A 48 -7.88 -1.87 -7.82
C GLY A 48 -8.30 -2.24 -9.25
N ILE A 49 -7.38 -2.26 -10.20
CA ILE A 49 -7.61 -2.71 -11.58
C ILE A 49 -7.54 -4.24 -11.66
N LEU A 50 -6.57 -4.85 -11.01
CA LEU A 50 -6.30 -6.29 -11.12
C LEU A 50 -7.40 -7.15 -10.48
N VAL A 51 -7.90 -6.76 -9.31
CA VAL A 51 -8.93 -7.54 -8.59
C VAL A 51 -10.18 -7.78 -9.45
N PRO A 52 -10.83 -6.76 -10.06
CA PRO A 52 -11.98 -6.99 -10.92
C PRO A 52 -11.63 -7.73 -12.24
N LEU A 53 -10.42 -7.58 -12.76
CA LEU A 53 -9.93 -8.36 -13.90
C LEU A 53 -9.92 -9.86 -13.59
N LEU A 54 -9.32 -10.26 -12.48
CA LEU A 54 -9.20 -11.65 -12.05
C LEU A 54 -10.55 -12.26 -11.69
N ARG A 55 -11.46 -11.48 -11.11
CA ARG A 55 -12.79 -11.93 -10.71
C ARG A 55 -13.83 -11.93 -11.84
N GLY A 56 -13.55 -11.31 -12.97
CA GLY A 56 -14.50 -11.12 -14.06
C GLY A 56 -15.70 -10.20 -13.71
N LYS A 57 -15.73 -9.64 -12.50
CA LYS A 57 -16.81 -8.78 -11.99
C LYS A 57 -16.21 -7.52 -11.34
N ALA A 58 -16.67 -6.36 -11.78
CA ALA A 58 -16.34 -5.09 -11.18
C ALA A 58 -17.29 -4.79 -10.01
N SER A 59 -16.76 -4.74 -8.79
CA SER A 59 -17.46 -4.29 -7.60
C SER A 59 -16.56 -3.39 -6.81
N VAL A 60 -16.92 -2.11 -6.74
CA VAL A 60 -16.15 -1.11 -5.97
C VAL A 60 -16.05 -1.55 -4.51
N LEU A 61 -17.20 -1.89 -3.90
CA LEU A 61 -17.26 -2.30 -2.50
C LEU A 61 -16.36 -3.51 -2.19
N THR A 62 -16.43 -4.54 -3.03
CA THR A 62 -15.62 -5.74 -2.77
C THR A 62 -14.13 -5.47 -2.99
N THR A 63 -13.77 -4.69 -4.01
CA THR A 63 -12.37 -4.38 -4.30
C THR A 63 -11.76 -3.51 -3.21
N THR A 64 -12.48 -2.47 -2.74
CA THR A 64 -12.02 -1.63 -1.63
C THR A 64 -11.95 -2.38 -0.31
N ALA A 65 -12.91 -3.26 -0.03
CA ALA A 65 -12.85 -4.10 1.17
C ALA A 65 -11.64 -5.05 1.15
N LEU A 66 -11.34 -5.68 0.01
CA LEU A 66 -10.14 -6.50 -0.15
C LEU A 66 -8.86 -5.67 0.00
N ALA A 67 -8.82 -4.47 -0.57
CA ALA A 67 -7.68 -3.57 -0.41
C ALA A 67 -7.48 -3.17 1.04
N PHE A 68 -8.55 -2.80 1.74
CA PHE A 68 -8.51 -2.46 3.16
C PHE A 68 -7.97 -3.62 4.00
N LEU A 69 -8.46 -4.85 3.77
CA LEU A 69 -7.95 -6.02 4.48
C LEU A 69 -6.49 -6.33 4.17
N THR A 70 -6.08 -6.12 2.92
CA THR A 70 -4.70 -6.32 2.49
C THR A 70 -3.77 -5.31 3.16
N THR A 71 -4.12 -4.02 3.13
CA THR A 71 -3.30 -2.99 3.77
C THR A 71 -3.28 -3.15 5.29
N LEU A 72 -4.41 -3.51 5.91
CA LEU A 72 -4.45 -3.82 7.34
C LEU A 72 -3.52 -4.98 7.71
N ALA A 73 -3.46 -6.02 6.88
CA ALA A 73 -2.53 -7.12 7.09
C ALA A 73 -1.06 -6.68 6.95
N ILE A 74 -0.75 -5.82 5.98
CA ILE A 74 0.59 -5.23 5.79
C ILE A 74 0.98 -4.42 7.04
N GLU A 75 0.16 -3.46 7.44
CA GLU A 75 0.40 -2.60 8.59
C GLU A 75 0.54 -3.39 9.90
N SER A 76 -0.33 -4.40 10.09
CA SER A 76 -0.24 -5.30 11.25
C SER A 76 1.06 -6.09 11.26
N THR A 77 1.52 -6.54 10.09
CA THR A 77 2.80 -7.24 9.96
C THR A 77 3.96 -6.32 10.31
N GLN A 78 3.98 -5.11 9.78
CA GLN A 78 5.00 -4.10 10.08
C GLN A 78 5.08 -3.80 11.60
N LEU A 79 3.91 -3.68 12.24
CA LEU A 79 3.81 -3.49 13.69
C LEU A 79 4.43 -4.65 14.47
N ILE A 80 4.15 -5.90 14.06
CA ILE A 80 4.63 -7.11 14.75
C ILE A 80 6.14 -7.25 14.60
N ILE A 81 6.67 -7.07 13.39
CA ILE A 81 8.10 -7.27 13.11
C ILE A 81 8.97 -6.06 13.45
N ALA A 82 8.39 -4.99 13.99
CA ALA A 82 9.06 -3.70 14.26
C ALA A 82 9.73 -3.08 13.02
N PHE A 83 9.14 -3.28 11.85
CA PHE A 83 9.66 -2.80 10.58
C PHE A 83 8.75 -1.71 10.02
N GLY A 84 8.95 -0.47 10.46
CA GLY A 84 8.11 0.67 10.12
C GLY A 84 7.07 1.01 11.19
N TYR A 85 6.26 2.01 10.89
CA TYR A 85 5.18 2.47 11.76
C TYR A 85 3.84 2.09 11.17
N PHE A 86 2.92 1.64 12.02
CA PHE A 86 1.52 1.53 11.63
C PHE A 86 0.94 2.93 11.44
N THR A 87 0.46 3.25 10.24
CA THR A 87 -0.16 4.54 9.97
C THR A 87 -1.59 4.39 9.43
N TYR A 88 -2.51 5.19 9.95
CA TYR A 88 -3.88 5.21 9.41
C TYR A 88 -3.92 5.81 8.02
N MET A 89 -3.01 6.73 7.73
CA MET A 89 -2.94 7.37 6.43
C MET A 89 -2.63 6.35 5.35
N ASP A 90 -1.79 5.36 5.63
CA ASP A 90 -1.51 4.28 4.69
C ASP A 90 -2.76 3.42 4.43
N LEU A 91 -3.53 3.08 5.49
CA LEU A 91 -4.80 2.39 5.32
C LEU A 91 -5.77 3.17 4.42
N ILE A 92 -5.90 4.47 4.67
CA ILE A 92 -6.82 5.34 3.92
C ILE A 92 -6.33 5.51 2.48
N CYS A 93 -5.06 5.87 2.27
CA CYS A 93 -4.51 6.15 0.95
C CYS A 93 -4.48 4.90 0.06
N ASN A 94 -4.09 3.75 0.60
CA ASN A 94 -4.09 2.47 -0.11
C ASN A 94 -5.51 2.06 -0.51
N THR A 95 -6.48 2.21 0.39
CA THR A 95 -7.89 1.92 0.10
C THR A 95 -8.47 2.86 -0.96
N LEU A 96 -8.15 4.16 -0.90
CA LEU A 96 -8.54 5.14 -1.90
C LEU A 96 -7.90 4.85 -3.26
N GLY A 97 -6.62 4.46 -3.28
CA GLY A 97 -5.92 4.04 -4.49
C GLY A 97 -6.63 2.88 -5.18
N ALA A 98 -7.01 1.85 -4.42
CA ALA A 98 -7.76 0.73 -4.96
C ALA A 98 -9.17 1.13 -5.45
N ALA A 99 -9.86 2.03 -4.74
CA ALA A 99 -11.15 2.56 -5.19
C ALA A 99 -11.02 3.31 -6.53
N LEU A 100 -10.00 4.15 -6.68
CA LEU A 100 -9.69 4.81 -7.95
C LEU A 100 -9.37 3.79 -9.05
N GLY A 101 -8.58 2.76 -8.74
CA GLY A 101 -8.23 1.68 -9.68
C GLY A 101 -9.46 0.95 -10.22
N VAL A 102 -10.43 0.58 -9.37
CA VAL A 102 -11.65 -0.08 -9.85
C VAL A 102 -12.54 0.86 -10.65
N ILE A 103 -12.58 2.15 -10.33
CA ILE A 103 -13.31 3.15 -11.12
C ILE A 103 -12.68 3.27 -12.52
N ILE A 104 -11.35 3.40 -12.58
CA ILE A 104 -10.59 3.43 -13.84
C ILE A 104 -10.90 2.17 -14.65
N PHE A 105 -10.86 0.98 -14.04
CA PHE A 105 -11.19 -0.26 -14.70
C PHE A 105 -12.62 -0.25 -15.29
N VAL A 106 -13.63 0.21 -14.54
CA VAL A 106 -15.02 0.27 -15.00
C VAL A 106 -15.16 1.21 -16.21
N ILE A 107 -14.50 2.37 -16.18
CA ILE A 107 -14.51 3.34 -17.28
C ILE A 107 -13.84 2.75 -18.52
N LEU A 108 -12.66 2.17 -18.36
CA LEU A 108 -11.92 1.57 -19.46
C LEU A 108 -12.66 0.38 -20.07
N ARG A 109 -13.22 -0.51 -19.24
CA ARG A 109 -13.99 -1.66 -19.73
C ARG A 109 -15.22 -1.28 -20.55
N LYS A 110 -15.86 -0.15 -20.26
CA LYS A 110 -16.98 0.36 -21.06
C LYS A 110 -16.56 0.85 -22.44
N ARG A 111 -15.34 1.36 -22.57
CA ARG A 111 -14.79 1.95 -23.81
C ARG A 111 -13.98 0.97 -24.63
N LEU A 112 -13.42 -0.03 -24.00
CA LEU A 112 -12.42 -0.93 -24.54
C LEU A 112 -12.93 -2.37 -24.35
N SER A 113 -13.81 -2.81 -25.27
CA SER A 113 -14.42 -4.15 -25.24
C SER A 113 -13.51 -5.25 -25.84
N ASP A 114 -12.31 -4.87 -26.25
CA ASP A 114 -11.36 -5.73 -26.94
C ASP A 114 -10.50 -6.54 -25.95
N GLU A 115 -10.34 -7.83 -26.25
CA GLU A 115 -9.53 -8.77 -25.45
C GLU A 115 -8.06 -8.31 -25.33
N ALA A 116 -7.51 -7.68 -26.36
CA ALA A 116 -6.17 -7.15 -26.37
C ALA A 116 -5.97 -6.06 -25.29
N THR A 117 -6.99 -5.24 -25.10
CA THR A 117 -6.99 -4.19 -24.08
C THR A 117 -7.08 -4.74 -22.67
N LEU A 118 -7.90 -5.78 -22.46
CA LEU A 118 -7.96 -6.45 -21.16
C LEU A 118 -6.61 -7.08 -20.81
N ARG A 119 -5.93 -7.68 -21.77
CA ARG A 119 -4.56 -8.21 -21.61
C ARG A 119 -3.58 -7.10 -21.28
N ALA A 120 -3.63 -5.96 -21.98
CA ALA A 120 -2.77 -4.82 -21.73
C ALA A 120 -2.95 -4.26 -20.30
N LEU A 121 -4.19 -4.14 -19.84
CA LEU A 121 -4.51 -3.71 -18.47
C LEU A 121 -3.98 -4.70 -17.43
N THR A 122 -4.12 -6.00 -17.69
CA THR A 122 -3.58 -7.03 -16.77
C THR A 122 -2.08 -6.94 -16.67
N VAL A 123 -1.38 -6.86 -17.81
CA VAL A 123 0.09 -6.73 -17.84
C VAL A 123 0.55 -5.45 -17.14
N SER A 124 -0.10 -4.31 -17.43
CA SER A 124 0.23 -3.03 -16.79
C SER A 124 0.03 -3.06 -15.28
N SER A 125 -1.05 -3.70 -14.81
CA SER A 125 -1.34 -3.83 -13.38
C SER A 125 -0.33 -4.74 -12.67
N LEU A 126 0.04 -5.85 -13.30
CA LEU A 126 1.08 -6.76 -12.77
C LEU A 126 2.44 -6.06 -12.72
N PHE A 127 2.77 -5.29 -13.76
CA PHE A 127 4.01 -4.52 -13.79
C PHE A 127 4.04 -3.45 -12.68
N GLY A 128 2.93 -2.74 -12.48
CA GLY A 128 2.79 -1.77 -11.39
C GLY A 128 2.98 -2.40 -10.01
N ILE A 129 2.40 -3.56 -9.76
CA ILE A 129 2.58 -4.31 -8.50
C ILE A 129 4.04 -4.75 -8.34
N ALA A 130 4.65 -5.30 -9.39
CA ALA A 130 6.05 -5.72 -9.36
C ALA A 130 6.99 -4.54 -9.10
N ALA A 131 6.76 -3.39 -9.74
CA ALA A 131 7.52 -2.18 -9.52
C ALA A 131 7.39 -1.66 -8.08
N SER A 132 6.19 -1.74 -7.50
CA SER A 132 5.93 -1.36 -6.11
C SER A 132 6.68 -2.27 -5.12
N ILE A 133 6.64 -3.58 -5.34
CA ILE A 133 7.38 -4.56 -4.54
C ILE A 133 8.88 -4.29 -4.66
N PHE A 134 9.39 -4.06 -5.87
CA PHE A 134 10.80 -3.76 -6.10
C PHE A 134 11.24 -2.48 -5.39
N ALA A 135 10.44 -1.41 -5.47
CA ALA A 135 10.72 -0.16 -4.78
C ALA A 135 10.79 -0.35 -3.26
N THR A 136 9.84 -1.10 -2.69
CA THR A 136 9.83 -1.43 -1.26
C THR A 136 11.09 -2.21 -0.85
N ILE A 137 11.44 -3.27 -1.60
CA ILE A 137 12.63 -4.07 -1.34
C ILE A 137 13.91 -3.22 -1.46
N SER A 138 13.99 -2.37 -2.48
CA SER A 138 15.16 -1.48 -2.68
C SER A 138 15.31 -0.49 -1.53
N THR A 139 14.21 0.03 -1.00
CA THR A 139 14.24 0.91 0.17
C THR A 139 14.75 0.17 1.40
N VAL A 140 14.27 -1.05 1.63
CA VAL A 140 14.71 -1.91 2.73
C VAL A 140 16.20 -2.22 2.63
N ILE A 141 16.68 -2.64 1.45
CA ILE A 141 18.08 -2.98 1.23
C ILE A 141 18.98 -1.75 1.40
N ASN A 142 18.57 -0.57 0.90
CA ASN A 142 19.34 0.65 1.10
C ASN A 142 19.46 1.03 2.57
N ILE A 143 18.42 0.81 3.37
CA ILE A 143 18.48 1.03 4.81
C ILE A 143 19.52 0.10 5.46
N GLU A 144 19.65 -1.15 5.01
CA GLU A 144 20.64 -2.10 5.55
C GLU A 144 22.09 -1.83 5.07
N ILE A 145 22.29 -1.26 3.88
CA ILE A 145 23.64 -0.97 3.36
C ILE A 145 24.29 0.27 4.02
N TYR A 146 23.47 1.21 4.49
CA TYR A 146 23.96 2.41 5.17
C TYR A 146 24.03 2.25 6.70
N LEU A 147 23.86 1.04 7.22
CA LEU A 147 24.07 0.61 8.61
C LEU A 147 25.36 -0.17 8.77
#